data_74b0c0d7758c4850412ffea770578863
#
_entry.id   74b0c0d7758c4850412ffea770578863
#
_cell.length_a   1.000
_cell.length_b   1.000
_cell.length_c   1.000
_cell.angle_alpha   90.00
_cell.angle_beta   90.00
_cell.angle_gamma   90.00
#
_symmetry.space_group_name_H-M   'P 1'
#
loop_
_entity.id
_entity.type
_entity.pdbx_description
1 polymer ?
#
loop_
_entity_poly.entity_id
_entity_poly.type
_entity_poly.pdbx_seq_one_letter_code
_entity_poly.pdbx_strand_id
1 'polypeptide(L)'
;MKIGINSIIGVTTVATVMSCSSAKKEYASFELYPVRTGSLTEMEYTPEATKFTLWSPTAEEVRLMLYDEGEGGHAYETVKMELGEDGTWATVVNKNLLNKFYTFNVKINDKWQGDTPGINAHAVGVNGKRAAIIDWKATNPEGWENDQRPPLKSPADMIIYEMHHRDFSVDSTSGIKNKGKFLALTEHGTMNSDKLLTGIDHLIELGVTHVHLLPSYDYASVDETKLDENQYNWGYDPLNYNVPDGSYSTDPCLLYTSDA
;
A
#
# COMPACT_ATOMS: atom_id res chain seq x y z
N MET A 1 15.41 -82.83 18.40
CA MET A 1 14.39 -81.95 17.80
C MET A 1 14.25 -80.70 18.69
N LYS A 2 14.92 -79.61 18.34
CA LYS A 2 14.90 -78.34 19.15
C LYS A 2 14.10 -77.34 18.35
N ILE A 3 13.01 -76.89 18.93
CA ILE A 3 12.16 -75.84 18.40
C ILE A 3 12.70 -74.52 18.92
N GLY A 4 13.17 -73.63 18.04
CA GLY A 4 13.59 -72.28 18.41
C GLY A 4 12.40 -71.34 18.36
N ILE A 5 12.19 -70.58 19.45
CA ILE A 5 11.17 -69.55 19.56
C ILE A 5 11.84 -68.21 19.17
N ASN A 6 11.46 -67.63 18.04
CA ASN A 6 11.86 -66.25 17.65
C ASN A 6 10.93 -65.27 18.35
N SER A 7 11.47 -64.51 19.27
CA SER A 7 10.81 -63.32 19.85
C SER A 7 10.98 -62.12 18.91
N ILE A 8 9.86 -61.63 18.36
CA ILE A 8 9.80 -60.38 17.64
C ILE A 8 9.58 -59.28 18.68
N ILE A 9 10.61 -58.45 18.88
CA ILE A 9 10.47 -57.20 19.70
C ILE A 9 9.93 -56.11 18.74
N GLY A 10 8.65 -55.80 18.94
CA GLY A 10 8.02 -54.64 18.28
C GLY A 10 8.51 -53.36 18.92
N VAL A 11 9.26 -52.55 18.19
CA VAL A 11 9.59 -51.16 18.56
C VAL A 11 8.42 -50.30 18.22
N THR A 12 7.62 -49.88 19.21
CA THR A 12 6.57 -48.90 19.07
C THR A 12 7.20 -47.50 19.14
N THR A 13 7.39 -46.87 18.01
CA THR A 13 7.84 -45.46 17.97
C THR A 13 6.64 -44.58 18.33
N VAL A 14 6.63 -44.05 19.53
CA VAL A 14 5.69 -43.01 19.94
C VAL A 14 6.17 -41.69 19.34
N ALA A 15 5.52 -41.26 18.28
CA ALA A 15 5.68 -39.91 17.75
C ALA A 15 5.06 -38.94 18.74
N THR A 16 5.88 -38.27 19.54
CA THR A 16 5.46 -37.16 20.37
C THR A 16 5.18 -35.96 19.45
N VAL A 17 3.91 -35.72 19.16
CA VAL A 17 3.48 -34.48 18.50
C VAL A 17 3.69 -33.36 19.54
N MET A 18 4.81 -32.64 19.42
CA MET A 18 4.98 -31.39 20.14
C MET A 18 3.98 -30.38 19.53
N SER A 19 2.85 -30.22 20.20
CA SER A 19 1.98 -29.08 19.99
C SER A 19 2.75 -27.83 20.44
N CYS A 20 3.33 -27.08 19.53
CA CYS A 20 3.77 -25.73 19.81
C CYS A 20 2.52 -24.89 20.06
N SER A 21 2.06 -24.83 21.30
CA SER A 21 1.24 -23.74 21.77
C SER A 21 2.15 -22.51 21.72
N SER A 22 1.86 -21.56 20.84
CA SER A 22 2.53 -20.26 20.86
C SER A 22 2.24 -19.62 22.22
N ALA A 23 3.23 -19.68 23.12
CA ALA A 23 3.11 -19.01 24.39
C ALA A 23 2.94 -17.51 24.11
N LYS A 24 1.90 -16.91 24.68
CA LYS A 24 1.64 -15.47 24.60
C LYS A 24 2.92 -14.72 25.01
N LYS A 25 3.51 -13.97 24.08
CA LYS A 25 4.67 -13.13 24.37
C LYS A 25 4.16 -11.85 25.00
N GLU A 26 4.31 -11.72 26.30
CA GLU A 26 4.03 -10.49 27.04
C GLU A 26 5.32 -9.69 27.20
N TYR A 27 5.27 -8.41 26.85
CA TYR A 27 6.36 -7.46 27.04
C TYR A 27 5.92 -6.44 28.09
N ALA A 28 6.78 -6.15 29.06
CA ALA A 28 6.45 -5.22 30.14
C ALA A 28 6.36 -3.76 29.66
N SER A 29 6.99 -3.43 28.53
CA SER A 29 6.91 -2.11 27.89
C SER A 29 7.25 -2.20 26.40
N PHE A 30 6.97 -1.13 25.67
CA PHE A 30 7.25 -1.02 24.22
C PHE A 30 8.75 -1.15 23.91
N GLU A 31 9.62 -0.64 24.79
CA GLU A 31 11.08 -0.68 24.61
C GLU A 31 11.65 -2.11 24.62
N LEU A 32 10.87 -3.07 25.12
CA LEU A 32 11.23 -4.48 25.16
C LEU A 32 10.73 -5.27 23.92
N TYR A 33 10.04 -4.61 23.02
CA TYR A 33 9.65 -5.26 21.76
C TYR A 33 10.89 -5.63 20.95
N PRO A 34 10.87 -6.76 20.25
CA PRO A 34 11.96 -7.08 19.34
C PRO A 34 12.08 -6.00 18.26
N VAL A 35 13.30 -5.57 18.01
CA VAL A 35 13.61 -4.56 17.01
C VAL A 35 13.96 -5.24 15.70
N ARG A 36 13.20 -4.92 14.65
CA ARG A 36 13.59 -5.27 13.30
C ARG A 36 14.51 -4.20 12.75
N THR A 37 15.68 -4.59 12.25
CA THR A 37 16.60 -3.70 11.55
C THR A 37 16.37 -3.76 10.03
N GLY A 38 16.50 -2.61 9.36
CA GLY A 38 16.29 -2.48 7.92
C GLY A 38 14.84 -2.21 7.52
N SER A 39 14.62 -2.05 6.21
CA SER A 39 13.28 -1.82 5.65
C SER A 39 12.42 -3.07 5.73
N LEU A 40 11.13 -2.88 5.94
CA LEU A 40 10.12 -3.94 5.86
C LEU A 40 9.30 -3.74 4.58
N THR A 41 9.40 -4.70 3.67
CA THR A 41 8.48 -4.80 2.53
C THR A 41 7.35 -5.75 2.91
N GLU A 42 6.14 -5.24 3.02
CA GLU A 42 4.98 -6.04 3.44
C GLU A 42 4.46 -6.96 2.33
N MET A 43 4.66 -6.59 1.07
CA MET A 43 4.25 -7.37 -0.10
C MET A 43 5.34 -7.38 -1.15
N GLU A 44 5.82 -8.57 -1.52
CA GLU A 44 6.80 -8.80 -2.58
C GLU A 44 6.16 -9.71 -3.63
N TYR A 45 5.79 -9.14 -4.77
CA TYR A 45 5.11 -9.84 -5.85
C TYR A 45 6.09 -10.38 -6.90
N THR A 46 5.83 -11.62 -7.34
CA THR A 46 6.30 -12.17 -8.62
C THR A 46 5.14 -12.92 -9.29
N PRO A 47 5.20 -13.19 -10.61
CA PRO A 47 4.15 -13.96 -11.28
C PRO A 47 3.94 -15.38 -10.71
N GLU A 48 4.98 -15.97 -10.10
CA GLU A 48 4.94 -17.32 -9.54
C GLU A 48 4.45 -17.34 -8.09
N ALA A 49 4.77 -16.30 -7.33
CA ALA A 49 4.47 -16.25 -5.90
C ALA A 49 4.47 -14.82 -5.37
N THR A 50 3.68 -14.61 -4.33
CA THR A 50 3.72 -13.35 -3.56
C THR A 50 4.06 -13.67 -2.11
N LYS A 51 5.08 -12.99 -1.59
CA LYS A 51 5.47 -13.06 -0.19
C LYS A 51 4.84 -11.90 0.57
N PHE A 52 4.26 -12.22 1.73
CA PHE A 52 3.66 -11.24 2.64
C PHE A 52 4.40 -11.26 3.98
N THR A 53 4.65 -10.09 4.53
CA THR A 53 5.40 -9.92 5.78
C THR A 53 4.74 -8.82 6.60
N LEU A 54 4.54 -9.06 7.90
CA LEU A 54 4.00 -8.07 8.83
C LEU A 54 4.81 -8.08 10.13
N TRP A 55 5.22 -6.92 10.63
CA TRP A 55 5.80 -6.82 11.95
C TRP A 55 4.69 -6.57 12.97
N SER A 56 4.47 -7.54 13.85
CA SER A 56 3.47 -7.46 14.91
C SER A 56 3.91 -8.33 16.09
N PRO A 57 4.83 -7.83 16.94
CA PRO A 57 5.50 -8.62 17.97
C PRO A 57 4.57 -9.07 19.10
N THR A 58 3.46 -8.37 19.33
CA THR A 58 2.47 -8.70 20.35
C THR A 58 1.35 -9.61 19.85
N ALA A 59 1.34 -9.91 18.56
CA ALA A 59 0.32 -10.78 17.99
C ALA A 59 0.47 -12.23 18.47
N GLU A 60 -0.64 -12.87 18.73
CA GLU A 60 -0.77 -14.29 19.04
C GLU A 60 -0.97 -15.14 17.80
N GLU A 61 -1.65 -14.56 16.81
CA GLU A 61 -1.91 -15.15 15.49
C GLU A 61 -2.09 -14.03 14.46
N VAL A 62 -1.61 -14.26 13.25
CA VAL A 62 -1.81 -13.35 12.11
C VAL A 62 -2.34 -14.15 10.93
N ARG A 63 -3.31 -13.58 10.23
CA ARG A 63 -3.88 -14.11 8.99
C ARG A 63 -3.75 -13.10 7.87
N LEU A 64 -3.40 -13.60 6.72
CA LEU A 64 -3.55 -12.91 5.44
C LEU A 64 -4.94 -13.25 4.89
N MET A 65 -5.70 -12.23 4.53
CA MET A 65 -6.99 -12.35 3.87
C MET A 65 -6.85 -11.91 2.43
N LEU A 66 -7.31 -12.71 1.46
CA LEU A 66 -7.21 -12.41 0.03
C LEU A 66 -8.59 -12.15 -0.56
N TYR A 67 -8.68 -11.14 -1.45
CA TYR A 67 -9.93 -10.69 -2.05
C TYR A 67 -9.78 -10.49 -3.56
N ASP A 68 -10.88 -10.64 -4.28
CA ASP A 68 -10.95 -10.33 -5.70
C ASP A 68 -11.14 -8.82 -5.96
N GLU A 69 -11.84 -8.13 -5.05
CA GLU A 69 -12.24 -6.73 -5.19
C GLU A 69 -11.61 -5.85 -4.11
N GLY A 70 -11.36 -4.59 -4.42
CA GLY A 70 -10.80 -3.59 -3.50
C GLY A 70 -11.75 -3.21 -2.36
N GLU A 71 -13.05 -3.34 -2.56
CA GLU A 71 -14.09 -3.09 -1.57
C GLU A 71 -15.23 -4.11 -1.69
N GLY A 72 -16.01 -4.28 -0.62
CA GLY A 72 -17.15 -5.21 -0.60
C GLY A 72 -16.75 -6.70 -0.63
N GLY A 73 -17.74 -7.58 -0.71
CA GLY A 73 -17.53 -9.02 -0.73
C GLY A 73 -16.80 -9.59 0.50
N HIS A 74 -16.41 -10.85 0.41
CA HIS A 74 -15.68 -11.58 1.46
C HIS A 74 -14.34 -12.08 0.93
N ALA A 75 -13.39 -12.33 1.84
CA ALA A 75 -12.14 -12.99 1.49
C ALA A 75 -12.46 -14.36 0.85
N TYR A 76 -11.87 -14.59 -0.33
CA TYR A 76 -11.99 -15.91 -0.97
C TYR A 76 -10.99 -16.92 -0.41
N GLU A 77 -9.96 -16.43 0.24
CA GLU A 77 -8.94 -17.26 0.88
C GLU A 77 -8.40 -16.59 2.14
N THR A 78 -8.12 -17.41 3.16
CA THR A 78 -7.47 -16.99 4.41
C THR A 78 -6.26 -17.86 4.62
N VAL A 79 -5.08 -17.24 4.73
CA VAL A 79 -3.81 -17.93 4.90
C VAL A 79 -3.24 -17.60 6.27
N LYS A 80 -2.91 -18.61 7.07
CA LYS A 80 -2.20 -18.41 8.34
C LYS A 80 -0.76 -18.00 8.07
N MET A 81 -0.28 -16.98 8.78
CA MET A 81 1.10 -16.54 8.71
C MET A 81 1.95 -17.21 9.81
N GLU A 82 3.21 -17.40 9.53
CA GLU A 82 4.17 -18.01 10.46
C GLU A 82 4.97 -16.93 11.18
N LEU A 83 5.11 -17.07 12.50
CA LEU A 83 5.94 -16.18 13.32
C LEU A 83 7.41 -16.49 13.09
N GLY A 84 8.17 -15.52 12.65
CA GLY A 84 9.63 -15.54 12.55
C GLY A 84 10.31 -15.02 13.82
N GLU A 85 11.58 -14.72 13.68
CA GLU A 85 12.36 -14.02 14.71
C GLU A 85 11.83 -12.59 14.88
N ASP A 86 12.42 -11.73 15.59
CA ASP A 86 12.14 -10.27 15.68
C ASP A 86 10.64 -9.80 15.66
N GLY A 87 9.67 -10.69 15.91
CA GLY A 87 8.24 -10.34 15.91
C GLY A 87 7.61 -10.17 14.52
N THR A 88 8.30 -10.64 13.48
CA THR A 88 7.82 -10.62 12.10
C THR A 88 7.00 -11.87 11.79
N TRP A 89 5.86 -11.69 11.15
CA TRP A 89 5.02 -12.75 10.60
C TRP A 89 5.17 -12.79 9.09
N ALA A 90 5.25 -13.98 8.50
CA ALA A 90 5.42 -14.12 7.06
C ALA A 90 4.62 -15.30 6.50
N THR A 91 4.27 -15.20 5.23
CA THR A 91 3.74 -16.30 4.42
C THR A 91 4.08 -16.11 2.96
N VAL A 92 4.05 -17.19 2.17
CA VAL A 92 4.20 -17.17 0.72
C VAL A 92 3.00 -17.84 0.08
N VAL A 93 2.38 -17.17 -0.87
CA VAL A 93 1.28 -17.71 -1.66
C VAL A 93 1.79 -18.01 -3.07
N ASN A 94 1.89 -19.29 -3.42
CA ASN A 94 2.47 -19.75 -4.70
C ASN A 94 1.43 -19.71 -5.83
N LYS A 95 1.02 -18.53 -6.21
CA LYS A 95 0.10 -18.23 -7.34
C LYS A 95 0.32 -16.81 -7.81
N ASN A 96 -0.09 -16.54 -9.04
CA ASN A 96 -0.17 -15.18 -9.55
C ASN A 96 -1.34 -14.45 -8.87
N LEU A 97 -1.02 -13.45 -8.06
CA LEU A 97 -1.99 -12.62 -7.35
C LEU A 97 -2.07 -11.19 -7.90
N LEU A 98 -1.48 -10.92 -9.06
CA LEU A 98 -1.54 -9.59 -9.67
C LEU A 98 -2.99 -9.08 -9.74
N ASN A 99 -3.20 -7.83 -9.36
CA ASN A 99 -4.52 -7.19 -9.32
C ASN A 99 -5.53 -7.82 -8.34
N LYS A 100 -5.05 -8.60 -7.38
CA LYS A 100 -5.83 -9.01 -6.22
C LYS A 100 -5.57 -8.09 -5.04
N PHE A 101 -6.39 -8.23 -4.01
CA PHE A 101 -6.32 -7.40 -2.81
C PHE A 101 -6.08 -8.25 -1.58
N TYR A 102 -5.51 -7.62 -0.57
CA TYR A 102 -5.28 -8.30 0.70
C TYR A 102 -5.50 -7.39 1.90
N THR A 103 -5.69 -8.03 3.05
CA THR A 103 -5.59 -7.42 4.37
C THR A 103 -4.84 -8.37 5.30
N PHE A 104 -4.28 -7.80 6.36
CA PHE A 104 -3.86 -8.56 7.52
C PHE A 104 -4.95 -8.50 8.58
N ASN A 105 -5.17 -9.62 9.26
CA ASN A 105 -6.00 -9.70 10.44
C ASN A 105 -5.15 -10.25 11.60
N VAL A 106 -5.12 -9.53 12.71
CA VAL A 106 -4.20 -9.79 13.84
C VAL A 106 -4.99 -10.14 15.07
N LYS A 107 -4.57 -11.18 15.80
CA LYS A 107 -5.16 -11.57 17.07
C LYS A 107 -4.28 -11.08 18.23
N ILE A 108 -4.84 -10.28 19.13
CA ILE A 108 -4.19 -9.73 20.32
C ILE A 108 -5.13 -9.89 21.51
N ASN A 109 -4.63 -10.40 22.62
CA ASN A 109 -5.41 -10.66 23.84
C ASN A 109 -6.67 -11.51 23.54
N ASP A 110 -6.47 -12.63 22.84
CA ASP A 110 -7.53 -13.55 22.42
C ASP A 110 -8.63 -12.93 21.54
N LYS A 111 -8.43 -11.72 21.06
CA LYS A 111 -9.41 -11.00 20.24
C LYS A 111 -8.82 -10.66 18.87
N TRP A 112 -9.54 -11.03 17.81
CA TRP A 112 -9.27 -10.57 16.46
C TRP A 112 -9.53 -9.07 16.35
N GLN A 113 -8.56 -8.35 15.80
CA GLN A 113 -8.68 -6.93 15.49
C GLN A 113 -9.38 -6.76 14.14
N GLY A 114 -9.64 -5.52 13.75
CA GLY A 114 -10.14 -5.24 12.40
C GLY A 114 -9.12 -5.60 11.31
N ASP A 115 -9.61 -5.83 10.11
CA ASP A 115 -8.76 -6.00 8.94
C ASP A 115 -8.01 -4.70 8.61
N THR A 116 -6.76 -4.82 8.19
CA THR A 116 -5.91 -3.67 7.82
C THR A 116 -5.11 -3.97 6.57
N PRO A 117 -4.94 -2.99 5.65
CA PRO A 117 -4.06 -3.15 4.49
C PRO A 117 -2.57 -3.28 4.86
N GLY A 118 -2.22 -2.94 6.13
CA GLY A 118 -0.83 -2.83 6.58
C GLY A 118 -0.33 -1.38 6.55
N ILE A 119 0.70 -1.09 7.35
CA ILE A 119 1.25 0.27 7.47
C ILE A 119 2.20 0.64 6.32
N ASN A 120 2.71 -0.36 5.61
CA ASN A 120 3.58 -0.19 4.46
C ASN A 120 2.89 -0.59 3.15
N ALA A 121 1.57 -0.54 3.10
CA ALA A 121 0.85 -0.64 1.82
C ALA A 121 1.24 0.55 0.93
N HIS A 122 1.48 0.28 -0.36
CA HIS A 122 1.84 1.30 -1.34
C HIS A 122 0.77 1.51 -2.40
N ALA A 123 -0.16 0.59 -2.49
CA ALA A 123 -1.35 0.68 -3.33
C ALA A 123 -2.53 0.08 -2.57
N VAL A 124 -3.70 0.68 -2.72
CA VAL A 124 -4.95 0.23 -2.10
C VAL A 124 -6.08 0.22 -3.12
N GLY A 125 -7.12 -0.51 -2.82
CA GLY A 125 -8.38 -0.41 -3.55
C GLY A 125 -9.18 0.81 -3.12
N VAL A 126 -10.29 1.03 -3.78
CA VAL A 126 -11.20 2.12 -3.53
C VAL A 126 -11.52 2.29 -2.04
N ASN A 127 -11.51 3.54 -1.57
CA ASN A 127 -11.68 3.92 -0.15
C ASN A 127 -10.62 3.32 0.81
N GLY A 128 -9.47 2.91 0.34
CA GLY A 128 -8.29 2.58 1.15
C GLY A 128 -8.40 1.37 2.07
N LYS A 129 -9.43 0.53 1.95
CA LYS A 129 -9.72 -0.54 2.93
C LYS A 129 -8.87 -1.80 2.76
N ARG A 130 -8.37 -2.06 1.56
CA ARG A 130 -7.58 -3.24 1.21
C ARG A 130 -6.36 -2.82 0.43
N ALA A 131 -5.21 -3.38 0.79
CA ALA A 131 -4.01 -3.21 -0.01
C ALA A 131 -4.13 -4.02 -1.31
N ALA A 132 -3.48 -3.51 -2.32
CA ALA A 132 -3.47 -4.09 -3.64
C ALA A 132 -2.15 -4.77 -3.96
N ILE A 133 -2.20 -5.85 -4.72
CA ILE A 133 -1.03 -6.58 -5.16
C ILE A 133 -0.67 -6.11 -6.57
N ILE A 134 0.41 -5.36 -6.67
CA ILE A 134 0.87 -4.73 -7.90
C ILE A 134 2.28 -5.18 -8.28
N ASP A 135 2.61 -5.07 -9.55
CA ASP A 135 3.98 -5.16 -10.03
C ASP A 135 4.59 -3.76 -10.11
N TRP A 136 5.42 -3.41 -9.14
CA TRP A 136 6.11 -2.12 -9.09
C TRP A 136 6.91 -1.78 -10.32
N LYS A 137 7.46 -2.78 -11.00
CA LYS A 137 8.27 -2.54 -12.21
C LYS A 137 7.42 -2.07 -13.38
N ALA A 138 6.14 -2.44 -13.36
CA ALA A 138 5.19 -2.05 -14.40
C ALA A 138 4.56 -0.68 -14.17
N THR A 139 4.81 -0.03 -13.01
CA THR A 139 4.21 1.29 -12.69
C THR A 139 5.04 2.48 -13.19
N ASN A 140 6.29 2.29 -13.55
CA ASN A 140 7.12 3.38 -14.05
C ASN A 140 6.65 3.85 -15.42
N PRO A 141 6.43 5.15 -15.64
CA PRO A 141 6.12 5.70 -16.96
C PRO A 141 7.30 5.52 -17.92
N GLU A 142 7.03 5.61 -19.22
CA GLU A 142 8.06 5.57 -20.25
C GLU A 142 9.08 6.70 -20.04
N GLY A 143 10.36 6.35 -20.04
CA GLY A 143 11.47 7.30 -19.87
C GLY A 143 11.83 7.59 -18.41
N TRP A 144 11.15 7.00 -17.43
CA TRP A 144 11.42 7.20 -16.00
C TRP A 144 12.88 7.00 -15.62
N GLU A 145 13.56 6.03 -16.24
CA GLU A 145 14.97 5.72 -16.01
C GLU A 145 15.91 6.85 -16.45
N ASN A 146 15.42 7.78 -17.29
CA ASN A 146 16.18 8.93 -17.80
C ASN A 146 15.81 10.22 -17.08
N ASP A 147 14.83 10.20 -16.17
CA ASP A 147 14.42 11.38 -15.42
C ASP A 147 15.54 11.88 -14.52
N GLN A 148 15.77 13.18 -14.54
CA GLN A 148 16.81 13.80 -13.75
C GLN A 148 16.29 15.04 -13.04
N ARG A 149 16.61 15.13 -11.77
CA ARG A 149 16.28 16.32 -10.98
C ARG A 149 16.99 17.53 -11.56
N PRO A 150 16.25 18.64 -11.83
CA PRO A 150 16.86 19.89 -12.25
C PRO A 150 17.93 20.35 -11.28
N PRO A 151 19.07 20.89 -11.76
CA PRO A 151 20.16 21.34 -10.87
C PRO A 151 19.75 22.58 -10.09
N LEU A 152 19.94 22.54 -8.78
CA LEU A 152 19.76 23.67 -7.88
C LEU A 152 21.12 24.11 -7.32
N LYS A 153 21.50 25.37 -7.54
CA LYS A 153 22.78 25.89 -7.08
C LYS A 153 22.79 26.25 -5.58
N SER A 154 21.65 26.77 -5.11
CA SER A 154 21.48 27.16 -3.71
C SER A 154 20.02 26.99 -3.30
N PRO A 155 19.73 26.61 -2.05
CA PRO A 155 18.37 26.67 -1.52
C PRO A 155 17.71 28.05 -1.61
N ALA A 156 18.53 29.14 -1.63
CA ALA A 156 18.02 30.50 -1.79
C ALA A 156 17.48 30.80 -3.21
N ASP A 157 17.77 29.94 -4.19
CA ASP A 157 17.28 30.10 -5.56
C ASP A 157 15.90 29.43 -5.75
N MET A 158 15.33 28.82 -4.70
CA MET A 158 14.01 28.20 -4.77
C MET A 158 12.91 29.25 -4.84
N ILE A 159 12.02 29.08 -5.84
CA ILE A 159 10.73 29.76 -5.92
C ILE A 159 9.67 28.68 -5.73
N ILE A 160 9.05 28.66 -4.56
CA ILE A 160 8.13 27.61 -4.14
C ILE A 160 6.69 28.06 -4.36
N TYR A 161 5.89 27.23 -5.00
CA TYR A 161 4.46 27.42 -5.17
C TYR A 161 3.72 26.27 -4.48
N GLU A 162 2.95 26.60 -3.43
CA GLU A 162 2.12 25.60 -2.74
C GLU A 162 0.76 25.48 -3.43
N MET A 163 0.31 24.27 -3.65
CA MET A 163 -0.95 24.02 -4.32
C MET A 163 -1.64 22.73 -3.87
N HIS A 164 -2.94 22.70 -4.05
CA HIS A 164 -3.80 21.53 -3.90
C HIS A 164 -4.05 20.90 -5.27
N HIS A 165 -3.88 19.58 -5.40
CA HIS A 165 -4.02 18.87 -6.69
C HIS A 165 -5.33 19.18 -7.41
N ARG A 166 -6.46 19.01 -6.71
CA ARG A 166 -7.78 19.22 -7.29
C ARG A 166 -7.98 20.68 -7.71
N ASP A 167 -7.70 21.61 -6.80
CA ASP A 167 -8.01 23.02 -7.02
C ASP A 167 -7.15 23.66 -8.09
N PHE A 168 -5.97 23.15 -8.31
CA PHE A 168 -5.07 23.63 -9.36
C PHE A 168 -5.68 23.56 -10.77
N SER A 169 -6.59 22.61 -11.03
CA SER A 169 -7.10 22.36 -12.36
C SER A 169 -8.62 22.28 -12.49
N VAL A 170 -9.36 22.22 -11.36
CA VAL A 170 -10.79 21.88 -11.34
C VAL A 170 -11.69 22.97 -11.95
N ASP A 171 -11.21 24.23 -12.01
CA ASP A 171 -11.98 25.33 -12.57
C ASP A 171 -12.42 25.02 -14.02
N SER A 172 -13.68 25.33 -14.33
CA SER A 172 -14.27 25.04 -15.63
C SER A 172 -13.57 25.78 -16.78
N THR A 173 -12.94 26.91 -16.50
CA THR A 173 -12.24 27.76 -17.47
C THR A 173 -10.76 27.44 -17.61
N SER A 174 -10.22 26.49 -16.83
CA SER A 174 -8.78 26.17 -16.83
C SER A 174 -8.23 25.65 -18.16
N GLY A 175 -9.07 25.19 -19.08
CA GLY A 175 -8.65 24.54 -20.33
C GLY A 175 -8.03 23.16 -20.18
N ILE A 176 -7.85 22.69 -18.95
CA ILE A 176 -7.30 21.38 -18.61
C ILE A 176 -8.37 20.30 -18.80
N LYS A 177 -7.98 19.14 -19.34
CA LYS A 177 -8.87 18.00 -19.57
C LYS A 177 -9.06 17.17 -18.30
N ASN A 178 -7.96 16.77 -17.68
CA ASN A 178 -7.95 15.88 -16.52
C ASN A 178 -8.11 16.68 -15.22
N LYS A 179 -9.23 17.42 -15.13
CA LYS A 179 -9.51 18.32 -13.99
C LYS A 179 -9.49 17.58 -12.66
N GLY A 180 -8.72 18.10 -11.71
CA GLY A 180 -8.59 17.55 -10.37
C GLY A 180 -7.81 16.22 -10.30
N LYS A 181 -7.12 15.83 -11.36
CA LYS A 181 -6.37 14.58 -11.45
C LYS A 181 -4.86 14.81 -11.49
N PHE A 182 -4.07 13.78 -11.16
CA PHE A 182 -2.62 13.83 -11.29
C PHE A 182 -2.17 14.23 -12.70
N LEU A 183 -2.80 13.67 -13.73
CA LEU A 183 -2.51 13.98 -15.13
C LEU A 183 -2.68 15.46 -15.49
N ALA A 184 -3.46 16.23 -14.73
CA ALA A 184 -3.58 17.68 -14.96
C ALA A 184 -2.23 18.41 -14.89
N LEU A 185 -1.27 17.87 -14.12
CA LEU A 185 0.06 18.46 -13.98
C LEU A 185 0.99 18.19 -15.16
N THR A 186 0.60 17.32 -16.08
CA THR A 186 1.38 16.97 -17.27
C THR A 186 0.84 17.63 -18.55
N GLU A 187 -0.29 18.34 -18.47
CA GLU A 187 -0.91 18.95 -19.63
C GLU A 187 -0.24 20.29 -19.97
N HIS A 188 0.29 20.39 -21.19
CA HIS A 188 0.86 21.61 -21.74
C HIS A 188 -0.08 22.32 -22.73
N GLY A 189 0.15 23.61 -22.96
CA GLY A 189 -0.60 24.43 -23.92
C GLY A 189 -2.01 24.79 -23.46
N THR A 190 -2.32 24.60 -22.16
CA THR A 190 -3.63 24.93 -21.61
C THR A 190 -3.79 26.43 -21.37
N MET A 191 -4.99 26.95 -21.69
CA MET A 191 -5.30 28.38 -21.56
C MET A 191 -6.74 28.55 -21.07
N ASN A 192 -6.99 29.66 -20.36
CA ASN A 192 -8.32 30.07 -20.01
C ASN A 192 -9.03 30.80 -21.20
N SER A 193 -10.27 31.26 -20.98
CA SER A 193 -11.05 31.99 -21.97
C SER A 193 -10.38 33.28 -22.49
N ASP A 194 -9.54 33.89 -21.65
CA ASP A 194 -8.82 35.13 -21.97
C ASP A 194 -7.47 34.86 -22.64
N LYS A 195 -7.19 33.61 -23.00
CA LYS A 195 -5.94 33.14 -23.64
C LYS A 195 -4.70 33.31 -22.71
N LEU A 196 -4.89 33.35 -21.43
CA LEU A 196 -3.81 33.30 -20.46
C LEU A 196 -3.44 31.84 -20.18
N LEU A 197 -2.15 31.57 -20.02
CA LEU A 197 -1.64 30.23 -19.68
C LEU A 197 -2.21 29.75 -18.35
N THR A 198 -2.52 28.49 -18.29
CA THR A 198 -2.98 27.78 -17.10
C THR A 198 -2.12 26.54 -16.87
N GLY A 199 -2.37 25.81 -15.78
CA GLY A 199 -1.66 24.57 -15.51
C GLY A 199 -0.16 24.75 -15.33
N ILE A 200 0.60 23.73 -15.75
CA ILE A 200 2.07 23.71 -15.60
C ILE A 200 2.76 24.84 -16.35
N ASP A 201 2.24 25.24 -17.51
CA ASP A 201 2.85 26.33 -18.30
C ASP A 201 2.73 27.68 -17.61
N HIS A 202 1.68 27.92 -16.85
CA HIS A 202 1.58 29.11 -16.00
C HIS A 202 2.62 29.12 -14.88
N LEU A 203 2.89 27.98 -14.25
CA LEU A 203 3.94 27.88 -13.23
C LEU A 203 5.33 28.14 -13.82
N ILE A 204 5.57 27.66 -15.05
CA ILE A 204 6.81 27.91 -15.78
C ILE A 204 6.94 29.42 -16.09
N GLU A 205 5.89 30.08 -16.55
CA GLU A 205 5.87 31.52 -16.83
C GLU A 205 6.16 32.34 -15.57
N LEU A 206 5.63 31.93 -14.41
CA LEU A 206 5.91 32.56 -13.12
C LEU A 206 7.34 32.31 -12.63
N GLY A 207 8.10 31.43 -13.25
CA GLY A 207 9.45 31.07 -12.82
C GLY A 207 9.49 30.18 -11.58
N VAL A 208 8.41 29.44 -11.29
CA VAL A 208 8.36 28.47 -10.18
C VAL A 208 9.40 27.38 -10.43
N THR A 209 10.20 27.08 -9.44
CA THR A 209 11.21 26.02 -9.49
C THR A 209 10.80 24.77 -8.72
N HIS A 210 9.93 24.92 -7.75
CA HIS A 210 9.47 23.84 -6.87
C HIS A 210 7.97 23.98 -6.61
N VAL A 211 7.25 22.91 -6.80
CA VAL A 211 5.86 22.79 -6.39
C VAL A 211 5.80 22.06 -5.05
N HIS A 212 5.15 22.70 -4.07
CA HIS A 212 4.84 22.09 -2.77
C HIS A 212 3.38 21.64 -2.80
N LEU A 213 3.17 20.36 -2.97
CA LEU A 213 1.82 19.80 -2.97
C LEU A 213 1.27 19.72 -1.56
N LEU A 214 0.01 20.12 -1.35
CA LEU A 214 -0.75 19.73 -0.17
C LEU A 214 -0.80 18.19 -0.11
N PRO A 215 -1.04 17.58 1.08
CA PRO A 215 -1.00 16.14 1.19
C PRO A 215 -1.87 15.46 0.13
N SER A 216 -1.28 14.50 -0.55
CA SER A 216 -1.91 13.70 -1.60
C SER A 216 -1.89 12.19 -1.29
N TYR A 217 -1.69 11.87 0.00
CA TYR A 217 -1.82 10.51 0.51
C TYR A 217 -3.30 10.12 0.54
N ASP A 218 -3.56 8.81 0.46
CA ASP A 218 -4.90 8.24 0.61
C ASP A 218 -5.53 8.66 1.94
N TYR A 219 -6.63 9.37 1.89
CA TYR A 219 -7.33 9.96 3.04
C TYR A 219 -8.78 9.47 3.14
N ALA A 220 -9.33 9.50 4.36
CA ALA A 220 -10.57 8.81 4.68
C ALA A 220 -11.86 9.56 4.33
N SER A 221 -11.82 10.89 4.15
CA SER A 221 -13.04 11.71 4.12
C SER A 221 -13.55 12.02 2.71
N VAL A 222 -12.98 11.44 1.68
CA VAL A 222 -13.54 11.43 0.32
C VAL A 222 -14.00 10.02 -0.03
N ASP A 223 -15.27 9.88 -0.39
CA ASP A 223 -15.79 8.62 -0.90
C ASP A 223 -15.46 8.51 -2.40
N GLU A 224 -14.48 7.71 -2.73
CA GLU A 224 -14.00 7.51 -4.10
C GLU A 224 -15.02 6.87 -5.03
N THR A 225 -16.09 6.30 -4.48
CA THR A 225 -17.23 5.79 -5.27
C THR A 225 -18.18 6.87 -5.73
N LYS A 226 -17.99 8.13 -5.27
CA LYS A 226 -18.87 9.28 -5.52
C LYS A 226 -18.11 10.52 -5.95
N LEU A 227 -17.14 10.37 -6.83
CA LEU A 227 -16.28 11.47 -7.29
C LEU A 227 -17.01 12.52 -8.15
N ASP A 228 -18.24 12.24 -8.58
CA ASP A 228 -19.14 13.20 -9.19
C ASP A 228 -19.80 14.16 -8.18
N GLU A 229 -19.77 13.83 -6.88
CA GLU A 229 -20.19 14.72 -5.81
C GLU A 229 -19.07 15.73 -5.47
N ASN A 230 -19.45 16.92 -5.05
CA ASN A 230 -18.47 17.93 -4.66
C ASN A 230 -17.92 17.63 -3.25
N GLN A 231 -16.97 16.73 -3.17
CA GLN A 231 -16.25 16.38 -1.96
C GLN A 231 -14.92 17.14 -1.94
N TYR A 232 -14.63 17.84 -0.85
CA TYR A 232 -13.39 18.59 -0.68
C TYR A 232 -12.63 18.13 0.55
N ASN A 233 -11.34 17.90 0.38
CA ASN A 233 -10.41 17.58 1.47
C ASN A 233 -9.05 18.22 1.20
N TRP A 234 -8.42 18.74 2.22
CA TRP A 234 -7.04 19.25 2.12
C TRP A 234 -5.96 18.17 2.22
N GLY A 235 -6.36 16.93 2.49
CA GLY A 235 -5.45 15.79 2.59
C GLY A 235 -4.81 15.58 3.96
N TYR A 236 -5.25 16.30 5.01
CA TYR A 236 -4.66 16.23 6.34
C TYR A 236 -5.28 15.17 7.28
N ASP A 237 -6.03 14.22 6.74
CA ASP A 237 -6.57 13.06 7.44
C ASP A 237 -6.18 11.73 6.76
N PRO A 238 -4.86 11.45 6.60
CA PRO A 238 -4.40 10.29 5.87
C PRO A 238 -4.85 8.99 6.54
N LEU A 239 -5.37 8.08 5.71
CA LEU A 239 -5.69 6.70 6.07
C LEU A 239 -4.49 5.79 5.80
N ASN A 240 -3.88 5.91 4.61
CA ASN A 240 -2.72 5.14 4.19
C ASN A 240 -1.59 6.08 3.74
N TYR A 241 -0.58 6.28 4.59
CA TYR A 241 0.48 7.28 4.39
C TYR A 241 1.42 7.04 3.21
N ASN A 242 1.53 5.82 2.71
CA ASN A 242 2.45 5.47 1.63
C ASN A 242 1.72 5.23 0.30
N VAL A 243 0.46 5.62 0.22
CA VAL A 243 -0.42 5.41 -0.93
C VAL A 243 -0.86 6.77 -1.45
N PRO A 244 -0.76 7.06 -2.74
CA PRO A 244 -1.40 8.21 -3.35
C PRO A 244 -2.93 8.08 -3.30
N ASP A 245 -3.63 9.21 -3.11
CA ASP A 245 -5.09 9.23 -3.04
C ASP A 245 -5.75 8.89 -4.38
N GLY A 246 -6.67 7.95 -4.38
CA GLY A 246 -7.32 7.46 -5.58
C GLY A 246 -8.28 8.48 -6.21
N SER A 247 -8.76 9.48 -5.47
CA SER A 247 -9.61 10.53 -6.04
C SER A 247 -8.88 11.38 -7.08
N TYR A 248 -7.55 11.43 -7.03
CA TYR A 248 -6.71 12.10 -8.03
C TYR A 248 -6.31 11.21 -9.20
N SER A 249 -6.55 9.91 -9.13
CA SER A 249 -6.35 8.99 -10.24
C SER A 249 -7.46 9.11 -11.29
N THR A 250 -7.15 8.84 -12.55
CA THR A 250 -8.15 8.69 -13.61
C THR A 250 -8.95 7.41 -13.47
N ASP A 251 -8.43 6.43 -12.74
CA ASP A 251 -9.09 5.17 -12.41
C ASP A 251 -8.87 4.76 -10.95
N PRO A 252 -9.67 5.26 -10.01
CA PRO A 252 -9.54 4.94 -8.60
C PRO A 252 -9.86 3.48 -8.26
N CYS A 253 -10.54 2.75 -9.15
CA CYS A 253 -10.92 1.35 -8.93
C CYS A 253 -9.81 0.37 -9.29
N LEU A 254 -8.90 0.75 -10.17
CA LEU A 254 -7.82 -0.07 -10.68
C LEU A 254 -6.45 0.34 -10.12
N LEU A 255 -6.27 0.39 -8.80
CA LEU A 255 -4.96 0.21 -8.19
C LEU A 255 -3.84 1.18 -8.56
N TYR A 256 -3.85 1.74 -9.73
CA TYR A 256 -2.75 2.52 -10.26
C TYR A 256 -3.06 3.99 -10.18
N THR A 257 -2.58 4.56 -9.15
CA THR A 257 -2.27 5.99 -9.11
C THR A 257 -1.03 6.31 -9.95
N SER A 258 -0.60 5.39 -10.78
CA SER A 258 0.57 5.56 -11.68
C SER A 258 0.35 6.54 -12.82
N ASP A 259 -0.74 7.29 -12.80
CA ASP A 259 -0.88 8.49 -13.61
C ASP A 259 0.09 9.61 -13.21
N ALA A 260 0.80 9.42 -12.11
CA ALA A 260 1.72 10.43 -11.58
C ALA A 260 3.14 10.24 -12.08
#